data_6272a8d0b7d6432a3261f331073b6912
#
_entry.id   6272a8d0b7d6432a3261f331073b6912
#
_cell.length_a   1.000
_cell.length_b   1.000
_cell.length_c   1.000
_cell.angle_alpha   90.00
_cell.angle_beta   90.00
_cell.angle_gamma   90.00
#
_symmetry.space_group_name_H-M   'P 1'
#
loop_
_entity.id
_entity.type
_entity.pdbx_description
1 polymer ?
#
loop_
_entity_poly.entity_id
_entity_poly.type
_entity_poly.pdbx_seq_one_letter_code
_entity_poly.pdbx_strand_id
1 'polypeptide(L)'
;SLIDNGYLSNFSHHVFFTSNIEKKISSIDKVSELKHSDLNLIKNKLDLPKMVMSPAVCYHCFETLKKTKINKNIVYNSISSCNRFENKNYKSLEKLQSFTMREYVAFGDQKFINLFLKNTLDYFKKYFVLKKINFRIVTASDAFFSQKGMSRMAYQKINELKYEIQFWLPDERKWLAIGSFNNHLDVLSKKYKIINSTGKIINSACIG
;
A
#
# COMPACT_ATOMS: atom_id res chain seq x y z
N SER A 1 -0.65 11.87 -7.23
CA SER A 1 -1.63 11.77 -6.13
C SER A 1 -2.35 10.41 -6.15
N LEU A 2 -3.02 10.05 -5.04
CA LEU A 2 -3.80 8.80 -4.96
C LEU A 2 -5.03 8.82 -5.88
N ILE A 3 -5.47 9.98 -6.31
CA ILE A 3 -6.50 10.15 -7.33
C ILE A 3 -5.94 9.75 -8.70
N ASP A 4 -4.81 10.33 -9.10
CA ASP A 4 -4.21 10.13 -10.42
C ASP A 4 -3.82 8.68 -10.68
N ASN A 5 -3.36 7.98 -9.66
CA ASN A 5 -2.99 6.57 -9.78
C ASN A 5 -4.19 5.61 -9.70
N GLY A 6 -5.38 6.11 -9.43
CA GLY A 6 -6.62 5.34 -9.35
C GLY A 6 -6.79 4.56 -8.04
N TYR A 7 -6.02 4.89 -6.98
CA TYR A 7 -6.19 4.24 -5.69
C TYR A 7 -7.57 4.55 -5.11
N LEU A 8 -7.95 5.83 -5.08
CA LEU A 8 -9.26 6.22 -4.54
C LEU A 8 -10.44 5.56 -5.25
N SER A 9 -10.37 5.37 -6.56
CA SER A 9 -11.44 4.71 -7.31
C SER A 9 -11.56 3.21 -7.02
N ASN A 10 -10.50 2.57 -6.52
CA ASN A 10 -10.47 1.13 -6.26
C ASN A 10 -10.59 0.79 -4.77
N PHE A 11 -10.08 1.65 -3.90
CA PHE A 11 -9.91 1.39 -2.47
C PHE A 11 -10.40 2.55 -1.59
N SER A 12 -11.41 3.30 -2.04
CA SER A 12 -11.97 4.44 -1.29
C SER A 12 -12.38 4.08 0.14
N HIS A 13 -12.82 2.84 0.36
CA HIS A 13 -13.22 2.31 1.65
C HIS A 13 -12.07 2.14 2.65
N HIS A 14 -10.81 2.11 2.18
CA HIS A 14 -9.62 2.00 3.04
C HIS A 14 -9.00 3.36 3.39
N VAL A 15 -9.56 4.45 2.91
CA VAL A 15 -8.88 5.75 2.94
C VAL A 15 -9.36 6.60 4.12
N PHE A 16 -8.41 7.16 4.86
CA PHE A 16 -8.66 8.26 5.78
C PHE A 16 -8.43 9.59 5.09
N PHE A 17 -9.43 10.44 5.13
CA PHE A 17 -9.31 11.83 4.78
C PHE A 17 -8.99 12.66 6.01
N THR A 18 -8.10 13.65 5.87
CA THR A 18 -7.72 14.52 6.97
C THR A 18 -8.21 15.94 6.72
N SER A 19 -8.71 16.54 7.78
CA SER A 19 -9.16 17.93 7.82
C SER A 19 -8.31 18.71 8.81
N ASN A 20 -8.01 19.98 8.50
CA ASN A 20 -7.39 20.87 9.45
C ASN A 20 -8.48 21.64 10.23
N ILE A 21 -8.12 22.12 11.41
CA ILE A 21 -8.93 23.06 12.13
C ILE A 21 -8.82 24.42 11.44
N GLU A 22 -9.94 25.13 11.33
CA GLU A 22 -9.95 26.50 10.83
C GLU A 22 -8.94 27.35 11.63
N LYS A 23 -8.05 28.07 10.94
CA LYS A 23 -6.96 28.87 11.55
C LYS A 23 -7.50 30.18 12.15
N LYS A 24 -8.49 30.09 13.04
CA LYS A 24 -9.00 31.19 13.84
C LYS A 24 -8.80 30.88 15.31
N ILE A 25 -8.36 31.85 16.11
CA ILE A 25 -8.11 31.70 17.54
C ILE A 25 -9.34 31.10 18.24
N SER A 26 -10.52 31.63 17.98
CA SER A 26 -11.79 31.13 18.56
C SER A 26 -12.11 29.67 18.19
N SER A 27 -11.60 29.15 17.11
CA SER A 27 -11.78 27.74 16.71
C SER A 27 -10.77 26.85 17.42
N ILE A 28 -9.54 27.34 17.62
CA ILE A 28 -8.47 26.65 18.35
C ILE A 28 -8.84 26.54 19.83
N ASP A 29 -9.29 27.63 20.45
CA ASP A 29 -9.69 27.65 21.85
C ASP A 29 -10.82 26.65 22.12
N LYS A 30 -11.87 26.66 21.29
CA LYS A 30 -12.97 25.69 21.41
C LYS A 30 -12.51 24.24 21.31
N VAL A 31 -11.51 23.94 20.46
CA VAL A 31 -10.98 22.58 20.33
C VAL A 31 -10.12 22.20 21.53
N SER A 32 -9.36 23.13 22.11
CA SER A 32 -8.53 22.87 23.29
C SER A 32 -9.34 22.53 24.55
N GLU A 33 -10.59 22.99 24.60
CA GLU A 33 -11.50 22.75 25.72
C GLU A 33 -12.39 21.50 25.58
N LEU A 34 -12.36 20.84 24.40
CA LEU A 34 -13.23 19.70 24.10
C LEU A 34 -12.90 18.46 24.93
N LYS A 35 -13.93 17.86 25.49
CA LYS A 35 -13.88 16.49 25.99
C LYS A 35 -14.16 15.50 24.86
N HIS A 36 -13.76 14.25 25.03
CA HIS A 36 -13.92 13.20 24.00
C HIS A 36 -15.37 13.04 23.49
N SER A 37 -16.37 13.31 24.36
CA SER A 37 -17.79 13.26 24.00
C SER A 37 -18.24 14.35 23.03
N ASP A 38 -17.46 15.42 22.88
CA ASP A 38 -17.91 16.66 22.25
C ASP A 38 -17.34 16.83 20.82
N LEU A 39 -16.75 15.80 20.25
CA LEU A 39 -16.13 15.86 18.93
C LEU A 39 -17.07 16.33 17.82
N ASN A 40 -18.39 16.15 17.99
CA ASN A 40 -19.38 16.66 17.05
C ASN A 40 -19.43 18.20 17.00
N LEU A 41 -19.01 18.88 18.07
CA LEU A 41 -19.03 20.35 18.17
C LEU A 41 -17.98 21.00 17.24
N ILE A 42 -16.92 20.26 16.88
CA ILE A 42 -15.88 20.77 15.98
C ILE A 42 -16.19 20.55 14.50
N LYS A 43 -17.22 19.78 14.17
CA LYS A 43 -17.55 19.43 12.77
C LYS A 43 -17.61 20.66 11.86
N ASN A 44 -18.20 21.76 12.34
CA ASN A 44 -18.32 23.02 11.60
C ASN A 44 -17.07 23.91 11.67
N LYS A 45 -16.00 23.44 12.34
CA LYS A 45 -14.71 24.14 12.50
C LYS A 45 -13.60 23.44 11.72
N LEU A 46 -13.91 22.37 11.03
CA LEU A 46 -12.98 21.65 10.18
C LEU A 46 -13.05 22.19 8.76
N ASP A 47 -11.89 22.41 8.16
CA ASP A 47 -11.78 22.63 6.71
C ASP A 47 -12.25 21.40 5.95
N LEU A 48 -12.63 21.59 4.69
CA LEU A 48 -12.85 20.47 3.78
C LEU A 48 -11.57 19.60 3.69
N PRO A 49 -11.71 18.28 3.67
CA PRO A 49 -10.56 17.39 3.59
C PRO A 49 -9.70 17.70 2.37
N LYS A 50 -8.43 18.01 2.58
CA LYS A 50 -7.45 18.34 1.52
C LYS A 50 -6.37 17.29 1.35
N MET A 51 -6.19 16.42 2.34
CA MET A 51 -5.16 15.40 2.36
C MET A 51 -5.76 14.03 2.63
N VAL A 52 -4.99 13.01 2.24
CA VAL A 52 -5.31 11.62 2.45
C VAL A 52 -4.12 10.97 3.15
N MET A 53 -4.38 10.20 4.20
CA MET A 53 -3.32 9.43 4.85
C MET A 53 -2.82 8.32 3.92
N SER A 54 -1.52 8.08 3.93
CA SER A 54 -0.90 7.11 3.02
C SER A 54 -1.32 5.68 3.35
N PRO A 55 -1.87 4.92 2.40
CA PRO A 55 -2.27 3.53 2.63
C PRO A 55 -1.16 2.51 2.36
N ALA A 56 -0.07 2.90 1.68
CA ALA A 56 1.07 2.06 1.35
C ALA A 56 2.31 2.91 1.04
N VAL A 57 3.48 2.35 1.31
CA VAL A 57 4.77 3.08 1.19
C VAL A 57 5.18 3.25 -0.27
N CYS A 58 4.92 2.28 -1.14
CA CYS A 58 5.37 2.29 -2.54
C CYS A 58 4.93 3.55 -3.30
N TYR A 59 3.77 4.12 -3.00
CA TYR A 59 3.29 5.34 -3.67
C TYR A 59 4.22 6.54 -3.50
N HIS A 60 4.96 6.63 -2.40
CA HIS A 60 5.97 7.68 -2.20
C HIS A 60 7.11 7.53 -3.19
N CYS A 61 7.58 6.30 -3.44
CA CYS A 61 8.63 6.04 -4.43
C CYS A 61 8.16 6.40 -5.85
N PHE A 62 6.92 6.07 -6.21
CA PHE A 62 6.34 6.47 -7.50
C PHE A 62 6.21 7.98 -7.64
N GLU A 63 5.80 8.69 -6.59
CA GLU A 63 5.67 10.15 -6.63
C GLU A 63 7.03 10.83 -6.76
N THR A 64 8.06 10.31 -6.08
CA THR A 64 9.44 10.79 -6.20
C THR A 64 9.99 10.65 -7.63
N LEU A 65 9.61 9.57 -8.32
CA LEU A 65 10.05 9.30 -9.68
C LEU A 65 9.10 9.82 -10.76
N LYS A 66 8.07 10.54 -10.39
CA LYS A 66 7.07 11.05 -11.33
C LYS A 66 7.71 11.92 -12.43
N LYS A 67 7.39 11.58 -13.69
CA LYS A 67 7.91 12.26 -14.89
C LYS A 67 9.44 12.23 -15.00
N THR A 68 10.07 11.20 -14.46
CA THR A 68 11.54 11.06 -14.53
C THR A 68 11.96 10.00 -15.55
N LYS A 69 13.23 10.09 -15.94
CA LYS A 69 13.93 9.14 -16.79
C LYS A 69 14.92 8.36 -15.95
N ILE A 70 14.80 7.05 -15.94
CA ILE A 70 15.66 6.13 -15.20
C ILE A 70 16.59 5.41 -16.18
N ASN A 71 17.91 5.54 -15.97
CA ASN A 71 18.92 4.99 -16.87
C ASN A 71 19.44 3.62 -16.43
N LYS A 72 19.05 3.13 -15.24
CA LYS A 72 19.46 1.83 -14.69
C LYS A 72 18.34 1.25 -13.84
N ASN A 73 18.39 -0.06 -13.62
CA ASN A 73 17.48 -0.73 -12.68
C ASN A 73 17.73 -0.22 -11.25
N ILE A 74 16.68 0.07 -10.50
CA ILE A 74 16.75 0.68 -9.16
C ILE A 74 15.84 -0.09 -8.21
N VAL A 75 16.30 -0.25 -6.97
CA VAL A 75 15.46 -0.70 -5.85
C VAL A 75 15.51 0.35 -4.75
N TYR A 76 14.34 0.83 -4.36
CA TYR A 76 14.17 1.65 -3.16
C TYR A 76 13.83 0.77 -1.98
N ASN A 77 14.43 1.05 -0.83
CA ASN A 77 14.02 0.54 0.47
C ASN A 77 13.41 1.73 1.23
N SER A 78 12.15 1.67 1.49
CA SER A 78 11.42 2.75 2.14
C SER A 78 10.60 2.24 3.31
N ILE A 79 10.48 3.06 4.34
CA ILE A 79 9.69 2.78 5.54
C ILE A 79 8.84 4.01 5.86
N SER A 80 7.57 3.78 6.19
CA SER A 80 6.66 4.86 6.59
C SER A 80 5.49 4.31 7.40
N SER A 81 4.81 5.20 8.10
CA SER A 81 3.50 4.90 8.68
C SER A 81 2.45 4.83 7.57
N CYS A 82 1.66 3.78 7.60
CA CYS A 82 0.53 3.57 6.71
C CYS A 82 -0.77 3.58 7.51
N ASN A 83 -1.83 4.06 6.87
CA ASN A 83 -3.13 4.17 7.51
C ASN A 83 -4.21 3.63 6.59
N ARG A 84 -4.98 2.64 7.10
CA ARG A 84 -6.09 2.03 6.38
C ARG A 84 -7.30 1.93 7.28
N PHE A 85 -8.44 2.35 6.79
CA PHE A 85 -9.70 2.12 7.47
C PHE A 85 -10.06 0.64 7.33
N GLU A 86 -9.70 -0.14 8.34
CA GLU A 86 -9.97 -1.58 8.41
C GLU A 86 -11.27 -1.79 9.18
N ASN A 87 -12.37 -1.65 8.59
CA ASN A 87 -13.72 -1.79 9.13
C ASN A 87 -13.77 -2.31 10.61
N LYS A 88 -14.86 -2.40 11.28
CA LYS A 88 -15.08 -2.59 12.74
C LYS A 88 -14.27 -3.68 13.50
N ASN A 89 -13.29 -4.32 12.90
CA ASN A 89 -12.53 -5.44 13.47
C ASN A 89 -11.19 -5.04 14.12
N TYR A 90 -11.18 -3.98 14.95
CA TYR A 90 -9.97 -3.56 15.69
C TYR A 90 -9.62 -4.42 16.91
N LYS A 91 -10.31 -5.53 17.10
CA LYS A 91 -10.16 -6.34 18.32
C LYS A 91 -8.85 -7.13 18.39
N SER A 92 -8.07 -7.15 17.30
CA SER A 92 -6.79 -7.87 17.26
C SER A 92 -5.69 -7.02 16.64
N LEU A 93 -4.44 -7.31 16.98
CA LEU A 93 -3.24 -6.66 16.40
C LEU A 93 -3.03 -7.00 14.91
N GLU A 94 -3.87 -7.85 14.33
CA GLU A 94 -3.73 -8.30 12.94
C GLU A 94 -4.13 -7.25 11.91
N LYS A 95 -5.05 -6.35 12.28
CA LYS A 95 -5.59 -5.31 11.40
C LYS A 95 -5.59 -3.97 12.12
N LEU A 96 -4.43 -3.36 12.18
CA LEU A 96 -4.26 -2.03 12.74
C LEU A 96 -4.69 -0.98 11.71
N GLN A 97 -5.31 0.09 12.19
CA GLN A 97 -5.64 1.25 11.34
C GLN A 97 -4.41 2.09 11.01
N SER A 98 -3.44 2.12 11.92
CA SER A 98 -2.16 2.77 11.75
C SER A 98 -1.05 1.78 12.05
N PHE A 99 -0.13 1.60 11.14
CA PHE A 99 0.97 0.64 11.25
C PHE A 99 2.18 1.10 10.45
N THR A 100 3.35 0.61 10.81
CA THR A 100 4.57 0.85 10.05
C THR A 100 4.75 -0.24 9.01
N MET A 101 5.01 0.17 7.78
CA MET A 101 5.33 -0.74 6.67
C MET A 101 6.71 -0.40 6.11
N ARG A 102 7.51 -1.44 5.86
CA ARG A 102 8.72 -1.35 5.06
C ARG A 102 8.47 -2.01 3.72
N GLU A 103 8.80 -1.32 2.65
CA GLU A 103 8.68 -1.85 1.30
C GLU A 103 9.99 -1.73 0.52
N TYR A 104 10.28 -2.76 -0.27
CA TYR A 104 11.26 -2.70 -1.35
C TYR A 104 10.52 -2.49 -2.65
N VAL A 105 10.82 -1.39 -3.33
CA VAL A 105 10.14 -1.00 -4.58
C VAL A 105 11.15 -0.98 -5.71
N ALA A 106 10.98 -1.89 -6.65
CA ALA A 106 11.87 -2.09 -7.79
C ALA A 106 11.31 -1.43 -9.06
N PHE A 107 12.21 -0.80 -9.84
CA PHE A 107 11.91 -0.20 -11.13
C PHE A 107 12.97 -0.63 -12.14
N GLY A 108 12.54 -1.11 -13.31
CA GLY A 108 13.47 -1.58 -14.34
C GLY A 108 12.79 -2.31 -15.49
N ASP A 109 13.58 -3.09 -16.25
CA ASP A 109 13.05 -3.97 -17.27
C ASP A 109 12.36 -5.21 -16.67
N GLN A 110 11.57 -5.92 -17.48
CA GLN A 110 10.79 -7.08 -17.01
C GLN A 110 11.68 -8.21 -16.48
N LYS A 111 12.85 -8.42 -17.09
CA LYS A 111 13.80 -9.46 -16.65
C LYS A 111 14.32 -9.17 -15.25
N PHE A 112 14.69 -7.92 -14.98
CA PHE A 112 15.12 -7.48 -13.67
C PHE A 112 14.01 -7.63 -12.63
N ILE A 113 12.78 -7.19 -12.95
CA ILE A 113 11.63 -7.29 -12.03
C ILE A 113 11.33 -8.75 -11.67
N ASN A 114 11.32 -9.65 -12.66
CA ASN A 114 11.10 -11.08 -12.42
C ASN A 114 12.20 -11.69 -11.54
N LEU A 115 13.45 -11.32 -11.79
CA LEU A 115 14.58 -11.80 -10.99
C LEU A 115 14.54 -11.25 -9.56
N PHE A 116 14.22 -9.98 -9.39
CA PHE A 116 14.05 -9.34 -8.09
C PHE A 116 12.97 -10.05 -7.25
N LEU A 117 11.79 -10.28 -7.82
CA LEU A 117 10.69 -10.96 -7.12
C LEU A 117 11.07 -12.40 -6.76
N LYS A 118 11.63 -13.15 -7.73
CA LYS A 118 12.04 -14.54 -7.51
C LYS A 118 13.10 -14.67 -6.43
N ASN A 119 14.20 -13.93 -6.56
CA ASN A 119 15.32 -14.02 -5.61
C ASN A 119 14.91 -13.64 -4.19
N THR A 120 14.08 -12.61 -4.06
CA THR A 120 13.58 -12.18 -2.76
C THR A 120 12.64 -13.23 -2.16
N LEU A 121 11.77 -13.81 -2.96
CA LEU A 121 10.88 -14.89 -2.51
C LEU A 121 11.68 -16.12 -2.06
N ASP A 122 12.69 -16.53 -2.82
CA ASP A 122 13.55 -17.67 -2.48
C ASP A 122 14.39 -17.39 -1.22
N TYR A 123 14.82 -16.15 -1.00
CA TYR A 123 15.45 -15.72 0.24
C TYR A 123 14.52 -15.89 1.44
N PHE A 124 13.29 -15.40 1.36
CA PHE A 124 12.31 -15.52 2.45
C PHE A 124 11.95 -16.98 2.73
N LYS A 125 11.77 -17.82 1.71
CA LYS A 125 11.55 -19.26 1.90
C LYS A 125 12.68 -19.88 2.73
N LYS A 126 13.92 -19.65 2.35
CA LYS A 126 15.11 -20.16 3.06
C LYS A 126 15.15 -19.64 4.50
N TYR A 127 14.90 -18.36 4.70
CA TYR A 127 14.90 -17.72 6.01
C TYR A 127 13.83 -18.31 6.93
N PHE A 128 12.59 -18.49 6.45
CA PHE A 128 11.51 -19.04 7.28
C PHE A 128 11.73 -20.51 7.61
N VAL A 129 12.25 -21.30 6.68
CA VAL A 129 12.66 -22.69 6.96
C VAL A 129 13.75 -22.73 8.04
N LEU A 130 14.80 -21.91 7.92
CA LEU A 130 15.87 -21.81 8.91
C LEU A 130 15.35 -21.42 10.30
N LYS A 131 14.37 -20.52 10.35
CA LYS A 131 13.72 -20.07 11.60
C LYS A 131 12.62 -20.99 12.10
N LYS A 132 12.37 -22.11 11.41
CA LYS A 132 11.30 -23.07 11.74
C LYS A 132 9.90 -22.42 11.83
N ILE A 133 9.66 -21.40 11.00
CA ILE A 133 8.38 -20.71 10.93
C ILE A 133 7.45 -21.50 10.00
N ASN A 134 6.24 -21.82 10.47
CA ASN A 134 5.22 -22.43 9.62
C ASN A 134 4.60 -21.38 8.73
N PHE A 135 4.88 -21.45 7.43
CA PHE A 135 4.45 -20.48 6.44
C PHE A 135 3.90 -21.14 5.18
N ARG A 136 3.13 -20.40 4.43
CA ARG A 136 2.73 -20.74 3.06
C ARG A 136 2.78 -19.50 2.17
N ILE A 137 2.89 -19.74 0.86
CA ILE A 137 2.82 -18.70 -0.17
C ILE A 137 1.61 -19.02 -1.01
N VAL A 138 0.74 -18.03 -1.18
CA VAL A 138 -0.51 -18.18 -1.94
C VAL A 138 -0.62 -17.10 -3.00
N THR A 139 -1.13 -17.46 -4.17
CA THR A 139 -1.54 -16.47 -5.16
C THR A 139 -2.70 -15.66 -4.61
N ALA A 140 -2.60 -14.36 -4.68
CA ALA A 140 -3.57 -13.43 -4.13
C ALA A 140 -4.07 -12.43 -5.17
N SER A 141 -5.04 -11.65 -4.79
CA SER A 141 -5.50 -10.46 -5.54
C SER A 141 -5.85 -9.38 -4.54
N ASP A 142 -5.78 -8.13 -4.98
CA ASP A 142 -6.30 -7.04 -4.18
C ASP A 142 -7.82 -7.13 -4.06
N ALA A 143 -8.36 -6.73 -2.91
CA ALA A 143 -9.79 -6.71 -2.67
C ALA A 143 -10.42 -5.49 -3.35
N PHE A 144 -10.76 -5.62 -4.62
CA PHE A 144 -11.48 -4.59 -5.37
C PHE A 144 -12.98 -4.75 -5.18
N PHE A 145 -13.63 -3.76 -4.59
CA PHE A 145 -15.08 -3.80 -4.30
C PHE A 145 -15.97 -3.16 -5.39
N SER A 146 -15.44 -2.88 -6.57
CA SER A 146 -16.21 -2.37 -7.70
C SER A 146 -16.42 -3.42 -8.78
N GLN A 147 -17.46 -3.29 -9.61
CA GLN A 147 -17.68 -4.20 -10.75
C GLN A 147 -16.46 -4.25 -11.69
N LYS A 148 -15.84 -3.11 -11.98
CA LYS A 148 -14.57 -3.05 -12.74
C LYS A 148 -13.40 -3.71 -11.99
N GLY A 149 -13.48 -3.81 -10.68
CA GLY A 149 -12.48 -4.44 -9.85
C GLY A 149 -12.47 -5.96 -9.98
N MET A 150 -13.61 -6.61 -10.20
CA MET A 150 -13.70 -8.06 -10.34
C MET A 150 -12.86 -8.59 -11.52
N SER A 151 -12.91 -7.92 -12.66
CA SER A 151 -12.07 -8.27 -13.81
C SER A 151 -10.57 -8.10 -13.51
N ARG A 152 -10.20 -7.10 -12.71
CA ARG A 152 -8.81 -6.89 -12.27
C ARG A 152 -8.34 -7.96 -11.30
N MET A 153 -9.22 -8.40 -10.38
CA MET A 153 -8.91 -9.53 -9.46
C MET A 153 -8.62 -10.80 -10.26
N ALA A 154 -9.48 -11.13 -11.23
CA ALA A 154 -9.28 -12.26 -12.10
C ALA A 154 -7.97 -12.15 -12.89
N TYR A 155 -7.69 -10.99 -13.46
CA TYR A 155 -6.45 -10.73 -14.19
C TYR A 155 -5.21 -10.89 -13.31
N GLN A 156 -5.22 -10.37 -12.09
CA GLN A 156 -4.11 -10.53 -11.13
C GLN A 156 -3.87 -12.00 -10.79
N LYS A 157 -4.93 -12.77 -10.55
CA LYS A 157 -4.83 -14.19 -10.21
C LYS A 157 -4.35 -15.03 -11.40
N ILE A 158 -4.95 -14.84 -12.57
CA ILE A 158 -4.60 -15.60 -13.78
C ILE A 158 -3.14 -15.37 -14.17
N ASN A 159 -2.65 -14.14 -14.04
CA ASN A 159 -1.27 -13.79 -14.39
C ASN A 159 -0.30 -13.88 -13.20
N GLU A 160 -0.75 -14.39 -12.07
CA GLU A 160 0.09 -14.54 -10.86
C GLU A 160 0.85 -13.27 -10.47
N LEU A 161 0.19 -12.10 -10.56
CA LEU A 161 0.83 -10.80 -10.34
C LEU A 161 0.98 -10.45 -8.86
N LYS A 162 0.33 -11.19 -7.98
CA LYS A 162 0.41 -10.98 -6.54
C LYS A 162 0.52 -12.30 -5.79
N TYR A 163 1.50 -12.37 -4.89
CA TYR A 163 1.63 -13.45 -3.92
C TYR A 163 1.56 -12.87 -2.51
N GLU A 164 1.00 -13.62 -1.58
CA GLU A 164 1.06 -13.33 -0.16
C GLU A 164 1.84 -14.41 0.57
N ILE A 165 2.66 -13.97 1.52
CA ILE A 165 3.26 -14.84 2.54
C ILE A 165 2.31 -14.84 3.72
N GLN A 166 1.95 -16.03 4.18
CA GLN A 166 1.07 -16.20 5.32
C GLN A 166 1.77 -17.08 6.36
N PHE A 167 1.68 -16.67 7.64
CA PHE A 167 2.13 -17.46 8.78
C PHE A 167 0.95 -18.14 9.44
N TRP A 168 1.20 -19.35 9.92
CA TRP A 168 0.23 -20.08 10.72
C TRP A 168 0.22 -19.58 12.16
N LEU A 169 -0.94 -19.19 12.66
CA LEU A 169 -1.18 -18.80 14.04
C LEU A 169 -1.85 -19.99 14.78
N PRO A 170 -1.11 -20.77 15.58
CA PRO A 170 -1.63 -22.00 16.17
C PRO A 170 -2.77 -21.76 17.16
N ASP A 171 -2.68 -20.71 17.98
CA ASP A 171 -3.67 -20.37 19.01
C ASP A 171 -5.03 -19.96 18.40
N GLU A 172 -4.99 -19.35 17.21
CA GLU A 172 -6.18 -18.88 16.49
C GLU A 172 -6.59 -19.82 15.36
N ARG A 173 -5.81 -20.86 15.12
CA ARG A 173 -6.01 -21.89 14.07
C ARG A 173 -6.26 -21.25 12.69
N LYS A 174 -5.50 -20.23 12.34
CA LYS A 174 -5.65 -19.50 11.08
C LYS A 174 -4.33 -19.10 10.43
N TRP A 175 -4.41 -18.80 9.15
CA TRP A 175 -3.31 -18.20 8.39
C TRP A 175 -3.43 -16.68 8.37
N LEU A 176 -2.37 -15.98 8.73
CA LEU A 176 -2.27 -14.53 8.70
C LEU A 176 -1.32 -14.08 7.59
N ALA A 177 -1.79 -13.21 6.71
CA ALA A 177 -0.94 -12.57 5.71
C ALA A 177 0.00 -11.57 6.41
N ILE A 178 1.31 -11.76 6.21
CA ILE A 178 2.37 -10.95 6.85
C ILE A 178 3.15 -10.12 5.85
N GLY A 179 2.96 -10.35 4.57
CA GLY A 179 3.64 -9.62 3.50
C GLY A 179 3.13 -10.01 2.13
N SER A 180 3.39 -9.16 1.15
CA SER A 180 2.98 -9.40 -0.24
C SER A 180 4.07 -9.07 -1.24
N PHE A 181 4.06 -9.79 -2.36
CA PHE A 181 4.88 -9.57 -3.54
C PHE A 181 3.96 -9.14 -4.67
N ASN A 182 4.17 -7.96 -5.22
CA ASN A 182 3.29 -7.38 -6.22
C ASN A 182 4.10 -7.03 -7.46
N ASN A 183 3.77 -7.65 -8.58
CA ASN A 183 4.26 -7.26 -9.90
C ASN A 183 3.27 -6.27 -10.52
N HIS A 184 3.66 -5.02 -10.62
CA HIS A 184 2.81 -3.96 -11.17
C HIS A 184 2.86 -3.89 -12.69
N LEU A 185 3.74 -4.68 -13.32
CA LEU A 185 4.08 -4.53 -14.73
C LEU A 185 4.45 -3.06 -15.03
N ASP A 186 3.93 -2.48 -16.09
CA ASP A 186 4.11 -1.06 -16.44
C ASP A 186 2.97 -0.15 -15.94
N VAL A 187 1.93 -0.71 -15.30
CA VAL A 187 0.68 -0.02 -14.99
C VAL A 187 0.89 1.24 -14.15
N LEU A 188 1.63 1.14 -13.05
CA LEU A 188 1.90 2.30 -12.20
C LEU A 188 2.91 3.23 -12.85
N SER A 189 4.00 2.71 -13.41
CA SER A 189 5.01 3.51 -14.11
C SER A 189 4.41 4.34 -15.25
N LYS A 190 3.43 3.80 -15.99
CA LYS A 190 2.67 4.52 -17.01
C LYS A 190 1.90 5.70 -16.44
N LYS A 191 1.19 5.50 -15.31
CA LYS A 191 0.43 6.56 -14.64
C LYS A 191 1.32 7.70 -14.13
N TYR A 192 2.50 7.34 -13.60
CA TYR A 192 3.47 8.31 -13.11
C TYR A 192 4.44 8.83 -14.19
N LYS A 193 4.32 8.33 -15.44
CA LYS A 193 5.18 8.72 -16.57
C LYS A 193 6.66 8.49 -16.29
N ILE A 194 6.99 7.31 -15.75
CA ILE A 194 8.37 6.90 -15.47
C ILE A 194 8.88 6.08 -16.67
N ILE A 195 9.95 6.54 -17.31
CA ILE A 195 10.49 5.97 -18.54
C ILE A 195 11.97 5.58 -18.38
N ASN A 196 12.46 4.74 -19.27
CA ASN A 196 13.88 4.44 -19.39
C ASN A 196 14.63 5.43 -20.30
N SER A 197 15.92 5.19 -20.52
CA SER A 197 16.77 6.01 -21.39
C SER A 197 16.28 6.09 -22.84
N THR A 198 15.56 5.09 -23.32
CA THR A 198 15.01 5.04 -24.71
C THR A 198 13.60 5.61 -24.81
N GLY A 199 13.02 6.14 -23.72
CA GLY A 199 11.65 6.69 -23.70
C GLY A 199 10.55 5.65 -23.49
N LYS A 200 10.88 4.37 -23.26
CA LYS A 200 9.88 3.32 -22.98
C LYS A 200 9.47 3.35 -21.51
N ILE A 201 8.19 3.10 -21.25
CA ILE A 201 7.68 2.91 -19.88
C ILE A 201 8.39 1.70 -19.27
N ILE A 202 8.82 1.83 -18.03
CA ILE A 202 9.47 0.75 -17.28
C ILE A 202 8.49 -0.09 -16.50
N ASN A 203 8.91 -1.30 -16.11
CA ASN A 203 8.14 -2.14 -15.18
C ASN A 203 8.48 -1.80 -13.73
N SER A 204 7.62 -2.22 -12.82
CA SER A 204 7.81 -2.02 -11.39
C SER A 204 7.22 -3.17 -10.57
N ALA A 205 7.76 -3.35 -9.38
CA ALA A 205 7.26 -4.30 -8.39
C ALA A 205 7.46 -3.73 -6.99
N CYS A 206 6.68 -4.21 -6.02
CA CYS A 206 6.96 -3.96 -4.61
C CYS A 206 6.81 -5.22 -3.76
N ILE A 207 7.55 -5.25 -2.66
CA ILE A 207 7.53 -6.28 -1.63
C ILE A 207 7.42 -5.58 -0.29
N GLY A 208 6.37 -5.87 0.44
CA GLY A 208 6.10 -5.28 1.75
C GLY A 208 5.10 -6.06 2.58
#